data_36c575143086d7f23c80417be6844c13
#
_entry.id   36c575143086d7f23c80417be6844c13
#
_cell.length_a   1.000
_cell.length_b   1.000
_cell.length_c   1.000
_cell.angle_alpha   90.00
_cell.angle_beta   90.00
_cell.angle_gamma   90.00
#
_symmetry.space_group_name_H-M   'P 1'
#
loop_
_entity.id
_entity.type
_entity.pdbx_description
1 polymer ?
#
loop_
_entity_poly.entity_id
_entity_poly.type
_entity_poly.pdbx_seq_one_letter_code
_entity_poly.pdbx_strand_id
1 'polypeptide(L)'
;EGVSAAYFSAIPSHTHIKGCLHGSKNGFNPNSYNEEKFEFDNALSALTMPSQPQSKKETPGEHGSGTVTPKPPHTLQQIYSMCKNYDCADTYNGITIGQMLLDNRSVYMYPRGVFGWRIIEGKRKRPHFYDAAKKKIFLTAATDEKKYTFILEFDDETLFKEIKNIVFPNRDYPIVVAGNWRSSGSFNMFCMTFLSDKQLKVVK
;
A
#
# COMPACT_ATOMS: atom_id res chain seq x y z
N GLU A 1 -2.55 -22.98 37.08
CA GLU A 1 -1.48 -21.98 37.07
C GLU A 1 -1.27 -21.50 35.66
N GLY A 2 -1.77 -20.27 35.37
CA GLY A 2 -1.62 -19.67 34.05
C GLY A 2 -0.21 -19.09 33.91
N VAL A 3 0.55 -19.59 32.93
CA VAL A 3 1.84 -19.01 32.57
C VAL A 3 1.55 -17.69 31.84
N SER A 4 1.68 -16.56 32.53
CA SER A 4 1.65 -15.25 31.92
C SER A 4 2.90 -15.09 31.07
N ALA A 5 2.75 -15.01 29.75
CA ALA A 5 3.88 -14.73 28.88
C ALA A 5 4.44 -13.34 29.23
N ALA A 6 5.73 -13.29 29.57
CA ALA A 6 6.40 -12.03 29.79
C ALA A 6 6.44 -11.22 28.49
N TYR A 7 5.97 -9.99 28.51
CA TYR A 7 6.06 -9.07 27.38
C TYR A 7 6.83 -7.81 27.79
N PHE A 8 7.59 -7.29 26.85
CA PHE A 8 8.25 -6.00 27.01
C PHE A 8 7.41 -4.92 26.34
N SER A 9 6.98 -3.92 27.11
CA SER A 9 6.35 -2.73 26.55
C SER A 9 7.36 -1.58 26.55
N ALA A 10 7.47 -0.86 25.43
CA ALA A 10 8.27 0.35 25.40
C ALA A 10 7.62 1.43 26.27
N ILE A 11 8.42 2.12 27.07
CA ILE A 11 7.95 3.29 27.83
C ILE A 11 7.67 4.40 26.80
N PRO A 12 6.48 5.03 26.80
CA PRO A 12 6.07 6.00 25.77
C PRO A 12 7.04 7.17 25.53
N SER A 13 7.88 7.49 26.49
CA SER A 13 8.86 8.59 26.44
C SER A 13 10.23 8.20 25.91
N HIS A 14 10.48 6.93 25.61
CA HIS A 14 11.77 6.46 25.11
C HIS A 14 11.67 6.00 23.66
N THR A 15 12.48 6.62 22.79
CA THR A 15 12.66 6.17 21.41
C THR A 15 13.48 4.88 21.39
N HIS A 16 13.07 3.93 20.55
CA HIS A 16 13.85 2.71 20.34
C HIS A 16 15.25 3.03 19.81
N ILE A 17 16.24 2.26 20.26
CA ILE A 17 17.62 2.33 19.76
C ILE A 17 17.58 2.05 18.25
N LYS A 18 18.33 2.84 17.46
CA LYS A 18 18.46 2.65 16.03
C LYS A 18 18.87 1.21 15.71
N GLY A 19 18.04 0.46 14.96
CA GLY A 19 18.27 -0.94 14.67
C GLY A 19 17.62 -1.93 15.65
N CYS A 20 16.78 -1.47 16.59
CA CYS A 20 16.02 -2.35 17.46
C CYS A 20 15.00 -3.16 16.63
N LEU A 21 15.05 -4.50 16.72
CA LEU A 21 14.11 -5.41 16.04
C LEU A 21 12.65 -5.21 16.46
N HIS A 22 12.42 -4.61 17.64
CA HIS A 22 11.08 -4.30 18.16
C HIS A 22 10.67 -2.85 17.95
N GLY A 23 11.53 -2.04 17.31
CA GLY A 23 11.23 -0.66 16.96
C GLY A 23 10.50 -0.58 15.61
N SER A 24 9.22 -0.25 15.63
CA SER A 24 8.47 0.01 14.39
C SER A 24 9.07 1.22 13.67
N LYS A 25 9.62 1.02 12.48
CA LYS A 25 10.15 2.11 11.63
C LYS A 25 9.04 3.08 11.17
N ASN A 26 7.78 2.63 11.13
CA ASN A 26 6.66 3.34 10.51
C ASN A 26 5.33 3.21 11.27
N GLY A 27 5.36 2.92 12.58
CA GLY A 27 4.15 2.70 13.36
C GLY A 27 3.45 1.36 13.10
N PHE A 28 4.02 0.47 12.28
CA PHE A 28 3.50 -0.89 12.08
C PHE A 28 3.91 -1.77 13.25
N ASN A 29 2.92 -2.36 13.93
CA ASN A 29 3.15 -3.35 14.99
C ASN A 29 2.72 -4.74 14.50
N PRO A 30 3.66 -5.67 14.22
CA PRO A 30 3.35 -7.00 13.73
C PRO A 30 2.32 -7.75 14.61
N ASN A 31 2.42 -7.60 15.93
CA ASN A 31 1.55 -8.28 16.89
C ASN A 31 0.07 -7.80 16.83
N SER A 32 -0.19 -6.70 16.15
CA SER A 32 -1.55 -6.18 15.95
C SER A 32 -2.26 -6.80 14.75
N TYR A 33 -1.58 -7.65 14.00
CA TYR A 33 -2.10 -8.24 12.77
C TYR A 33 -1.95 -9.76 12.75
N ASN A 34 -2.86 -10.44 12.05
CA ASN A 34 -2.78 -11.87 11.81
C ASN A 34 -2.11 -12.10 10.45
N GLU A 35 -0.83 -12.54 10.48
CA GLU A 35 -0.06 -12.81 9.28
C GLU A 35 -0.59 -14.02 8.52
N GLU A 36 -0.95 -15.11 9.22
CA GLU A 36 -1.40 -16.37 8.60
C GLU A 36 -2.64 -16.20 7.72
N LYS A 37 -3.47 -15.18 8.02
CA LYS A 37 -4.69 -14.87 7.26
C LYS A 37 -4.47 -13.81 6.18
N PHE A 38 -3.24 -13.34 5.99
CA PHE A 38 -2.95 -12.31 5.00
C PHE A 38 -2.75 -12.95 3.62
N GLU A 39 -3.64 -12.64 2.69
CA GLU A 39 -3.52 -13.01 1.28
C GLU A 39 -3.35 -11.75 0.46
N PHE A 40 -2.16 -11.53 -0.07
CA PHE A 40 -1.75 -10.27 -0.70
C PHE A 40 -2.65 -9.86 -1.87
N ASP A 41 -2.87 -10.78 -2.84
CA ASP A 41 -3.67 -10.48 -4.03
C ASP A 41 -5.13 -10.19 -3.65
N ASN A 42 -5.68 -10.91 -2.69
CA ASN A 42 -7.03 -10.67 -2.16
C ASN A 42 -7.12 -9.34 -1.42
N ALA A 43 -6.11 -9.00 -0.61
CA ALA A 43 -6.05 -7.73 0.09
C ALA A 43 -6.01 -6.53 -0.90
N LEU A 44 -5.22 -6.63 -1.97
CA LEU A 44 -5.18 -5.58 -3.00
C LEU A 44 -6.44 -5.56 -3.86
N SER A 45 -6.99 -6.71 -4.21
CA SER A 45 -8.26 -6.79 -4.95
C SER A 45 -9.42 -6.15 -4.16
N ALA A 46 -9.45 -6.33 -2.85
CA ALA A 46 -10.46 -5.69 -1.99
C ALA A 46 -10.39 -4.15 -2.01
N LEU A 47 -9.22 -3.56 -2.28
CA LEU A 47 -9.08 -2.11 -2.43
C LEU A 47 -9.75 -1.56 -3.69
N THR A 48 -10.04 -2.39 -4.69
CA THR A 48 -10.74 -1.96 -5.91
C THR A 48 -12.25 -1.81 -5.73
N MET A 49 -12.79 -2.38 -4.64
CA MET A 49 -14.20 -2.31 -4.35
C MET A 49 -14.58 -0.93 -3.80
N PRO A 50 -15.62 -0.27 -4.31
CA PRO A 50 -16.14 0.96 -3.74
C PRO A 50 -16.46 0.80 -2.25
N SER A 51 -16.34 1.87 -1.47
CA SER A 51 -16.79 1.86 -0.09
C SER A 51 -18.31 1.67 -0.08
N GLN A 52 -18.78 0.52 0.36
CA GLN A 52 -20.21 0.42 0.69
C GLN A 52 -20.48 1.32 1.88
N PRO A 53 -21.53 2.17 1.84
CA PRO A 53 -21.95 2.89 3.01
C PRO A 53 -22.30 1.83 4.08
N GLN A 54 -21.48 1.79 5.13
CA GLN A 54 -21.82 0.95 6.29
C GLN A 54 -23.12 1.49 6.85
N SER A 55 -24.22 0.78 6.63
CA SER A 55 -25.41 0.95 7.45
C SER A 55 -24.96 0.66 8.88
N LYS A 56 -24.92 1.71 9.71
CA LYS A 56 -24.76 1.59 11.15
C LYS A 56 -25.94 0.77 11.66
N LYS A 57 -25.78 -0.54 11.76
CA LYS A 57 -26.57 -1.32 12.68
C LYS A 57 -26.01 -1.03 14.06
N GLU A 58 -26.55 0.01 14.66
CA GLU A 58 -26.53 0.16 16.12
C GLU A 58 -27.37 -0.98 16.69
N THR A 59 -26.73 -2.04 17.08
CA THR A 59 -27.31 -2.99 18.01
C THR A 59 -26.88 -2.55 19.40
N PRO A 60 -27.79 -2.04 20.25
CA PRO A 60 -27.45 -1.77 21.65
C PRO A 60 -27.33 -3.11 22.38
N GLY A 61 -26.20 -3.34 23.01
CA GLY A 61 -26.08 -4.31 24.07
C GLY A 61 -25.53 -5.67 23.66
N GLU A 62 -24.22 -5.80 23.86
CA GLU A 62 -23.63 -6.91 24.61
C GLU A 62 -22.15 -6.56 24.84
N HIS A 63 -21.82 -6.20 26.06
CA HIS A 63 -20.44 -6.18 26.54
C HIS A 63 -19.96 -7.62 26.68
N GLY A 64 -19.68 -8.26 25.53
CA GLY A 64 -18.96 -9.51 25.47
C GLY A 64 -17.47 -9.21 25.55
N SER A 65 -16.81 -9.66 26.60
CA SER A 65 -15.35 -9.80 26.71
C SER A 65 -14.84 -10.84 25.70
N GLY A 66 -15.03 -10.56 24.41
CA GLY A 66 -14.49 -11.38 23.33
C GLY A 66 -13.06 -10.93 23.03
N THR A 67 -12.11 -11.85 23.14
CA THR A 67 -10.76 -11.69 22.62
C THR A 67 -10.85 -11.32 21.14
N VAL A 68 -10.57 -10.05 20.81
CA VAL A 68 -10.58 -9.57 19.42
C VAL A 68 -9.42 -10.24 18.69
N THR A 69 -9.74 -11.25 17.88
CA THR A 69 -8.74 -11.91 17.03
C THR A 69 -8.16 -10.86 16.05
N PRO A 70 -6.83 -10.64 16.01
CA PRO A 70 -6.22 -9.71 15.08
C PRO A 70 -6.62 -9.99 13.64
N LYS A 71 -7.00 -8.98 12.89
CA LYS A 71 -7.28 -9.06 11.45
C LYS A 71 -5.98 -8.91 10.66
N PRO A 72 -5.87 -9.45 9.44
CA PRO A 72 -4.73 -9.16 8.58
C PRO A 72 -4.70 -7.67 8.17
N PRO A 73 -3.55 -7.14 7.74
CA PRO A 73 -3.48 -5.82 7.11
C PRO A 73 -4.43 -5.78 5.89
N HIS A 74 -5.31 -4.77 5.81
CA HIS A 74 -6.36 -4.73 4.79
C HIS A 74 -6.56 -3.35 4.14
N THR A 75 -5.90 -2.32 4.65
CA THR A 75 -5.87 -1.01 3.99
C THR A 75 -4.53 -0.79 3.30
N LEU A 76 -4.51 0.02 2.25
CA LEU A 76 -3.26 0.34 1.54
C LEU A 76 -2.19 0.89 2.50
N GLN A 77 -2.59 1.76 3.45
CA GLN A 77 -1.67 2.29 4.45
C GLN A 77 -1.06 1.20 5.34
N GLN A 78 -1.86 0.24 5.81
CA GLN A 78 -1.38 -0.84 6.66
C GLN A 78 -0.42 -1.77 5.90
N ILE A 79 -0.79 -2.16 4.67
CA ILE A 79 0.03 -3.03 3.82
C ILE A 79 1.34 -2.33 3.43
N TYR A 80 1.28 -1.05 3.05
CA TYR A 80 2.46 -0.25 2.75
C TYR A 80 3.38 -0.11 3.97
N SER A 81 2.82 0.23 5.16
CA SER A 81 3.60 0.33 6.40
C SER A 81 4.24 -1.00 6.78
N MET A 82 3.55 -2.12 6.59
CA MET A 82 4.10 -3.46 6.74
C MET A 82 5.32 -3.64 5.82
N CYS A 83 5.17 -3.41 4.52
CA CYS A 83 6.27 -3.55 3.56
C CYS A 83 7.47 -2.65 3.88
N LYS A 84 7.24 -1.46 4.44
CA LYS A 84 8.32 -0.54 4.85
C LYS A 84 8.99 -0.95 6.15
N ASN A 85 8.35 -1.78 6.97
CA ASN A 85 8.89 -2.26 8.26
C ASN A 85 9.85 -3.45 8.09
N TYR A 86 9.68 -4.25 7.06
CA TYR A 86 10.50 -5.42 6.74
C TYR A 86 11.55 -5.10 5.66
N ASP A 87 12.58 -5.92 5.58
CA ASP A 87 13.55 -5.85 4.48
C ASP A 87 12.97 -6.49 3.20
N CYS A 88 13.50 -6.10 2.04
CA CYS A 88 12.96 -6.59 0.75
C CYS A 88 13.06 -8.10 0.57
N ALA A 89 14.05 -8.74 1.21
CA ALA A 89 14.24 -10.18 1.15
C ALA A 89 13.37 -10.97 2.14
N ASP A 90 12.80 -10.27 3.14
CA ASP A 90 11.90 -10.90 4.10
C ASP A 90 10.61 -11.37 3.42
N THR A 91 9.88 -12.25 4.10
CA THR A 91 8.57 -12.71 3.65
C THR A 91 7.50 -12.36 4.68
N TYR A 92 6.30 -12.17 4.19
CA TYR A 92 5.08 -12.04 5.00
C TYR A 92 4.04 -12.98 4.42
N ASN A 93 3.62 -13.96 5.22
CA ASN A 93 2.80 -15.09 4.78
C ASN A 93 3.29 -15.73 3.47
N GLY A 94 4.61 -16.02 3.39
CA GLY A 94 5.22 -16.71 2.25
C GLY A 94 5.47 -15.87 1.00
N ILE A 95 5.10 -14.59 0.97
CA ILE A 95 5.37 -13.70 -0.16
C ILE A 95 6.49 -12.73 0.20
N THR A 96 7.47 -12.60 -0.68
CA THR A 96 8.61 -11.71 -0.49
C THR A 96 8.18 -10.24 -0.51
N ILE A 97 8.58 -9.47 0.50
CA ILE A 97 8.23 -8.04 0.64
C ILE A 97 8.58 -7.24 -0.60
N GLY A 98 9.77 -7.44 -1.15
CA GLY A 98 10.19 -6.74 -2.37
C GLY A 98 9.36 -7.11 -3.61
N GLN A 99 8.64 -8.23 -3.60
CA GLN A 99 7.69 -8.59 -4.66
C GLN A 99 6.30 -7.97 -4.43
N MET A 100 5.97 -7.58 -3.21
CA MET A 100 4.73 -6.87 -2.90
C MET A 100 4.80 -5.38 -3.23
N LEU A 101 5.94 -4.73 -2.88
CA LEU A 101 6.14 -3.29 -3.02
C LEU A 101 7.34 -2.99 -3.92
N LEU A 102 7.09 -2.26 -5.01
CA LEU A 102 8.14 -1.63 -5.79
C LEU A 102 8.45 -0.24 -5.20
N ASP A 103 9.64 -0.12 -4.63
CA ASP A 103 10.23 1.14 -4.17
C ASP A 103 11.73 1.18 -4.55
N ASN A 104 12.48 2.16 -4.04
CA ASN A 104 13.92 2.28 -4.28
C ASN A 104 14.75 1.10 -3.77
N ARG A 105 14.25 0.35 -2.78
CA ARG A 105 14.95 -0.81 -2.20
C ARG A 105 14.77 -2.09 -3.01
N SER A 106 13.61 -2.23 -3.69
CA SER A 106 13.17 -3.48 -4.33
C SER A 106 13.24 -3.44 -5.87
N VAL A 107 13.61 -2.31 -6.49
CA VAL A 107 13.60 -2.13 -7.94
C VAL A 107 14.39 -3.20 -8.70
N TYR A 108 15.46 -3.74 -8.11
CA TYR A 108 16.27 -4.81 -8.70
C TYR A 108 15.49 -6.13 -8.88
N MET A 109 14.43 -6.35 -8.10
CA MET A 109 13.57 -7.53 -8.20
C MET A 109 12.59 -7.47 -9.38
N TYR A 110 12.56 -6.35 -10.10
CA TYR A 110 11.66 -6.13 -11.24
C TYR A 110 12.43 -5.97 -12.57
N PRO A 111 13.31 -6.93 -12.95
CA PRO A 111 14.15 -6.78 -14.16
C PRO A 111 13.32 -6.72 -15.45
N ARG A 112 12.14 -7.37 -15.46
CA ARG A 112 11.22 -7.44 -16.61
C ARG A 112 10.05 -6.48 -16.52
N GLY A 113 9.96 -5.65 -15.44
CA GLY A 113 8.86 -4.72 -15.21
C GLY A 113 7.88 -5.19 -14.15
N VAL A 114 6.73 -4.51 -14.10
CA VAL A 114 5.74 -4.66 -13.02
C VAL A 114 4.48 -5.32 -13.58
N PHE A 115 4.15 -6.49 -13.07
CA PHE A 115 3.00 -7.28 -13.53
C PHE A 115 2.23 -7.89 -12.37
N GLY A 116 0.91 -8.07 -12.56
CA GLY A 116 0.01 -8.62 -11.55
C GLY A 116 -0.26 -7.65 -10.40
N TRP A 117 -0.78 -8.16 -9.32
CA TRP A 117 -1.06 -7.36 -8.13
C TRP A 117 0.23 -6.88 -7.48
N ARG A 118 0.43 -5.56 -7.44
CA ARG A 118 1.62 -4.94 -6.81
C ARG A 118 1.25 -3.58 -6.24
N ILE A 119 1.98 -3.19 -5.22
CA ILE A 119 2.02 -1.82 -4.75
C ILE A 119 3.23 -1.14 -5.38
N ILE A 120 3.05 0.04 -5.92
CA ILE A 120 4.15 0.88 -6.40
C ILE A 120 4.27 2.14 -5.55
N GLU A 121 5.50 2.55 -5.26
CA GLU A 121 5.82 3.87 -4.76
C GLU A 121 6.31 4.71 -5.92
N GLY A 122 5.60 5.77 -6.25
CA GLY A 122 5.90 6.63 -7.36
C GLY A 122 5.87 8.11 -7.00
N LYS A 123 6.21 8.95 -7.95
CA LYS A 123 6.08 10.41 -7.89
C LYS A 123 5.27 10.90 -9.08
N ARG A 124 4.64 12.04 -8.93
CA ARG A 124 3.95 12.70 -10.03
C ARG A 124 4.92 12.96 -11.19
N LYS A 125 4.59 12.47 -12.40
CA LYS A 125 5.41 12.68 -13.59
C LYS A 125 5.51 14.17 -13.93
N ARG A 126 6.67 14.61 -14.38
CA ARG A 126 6.92 15.97 -14.89
C ARG A 126 7.37 15.92 -16.35
N PRO A 127 7.03 16.92 -17.15
CA PRO A 127 6.17 18.08 -16.87
C PRO A 127 4.68 17.75 -16.89
N HIS A 128 4.24 16.73 -17.67
CA HIS A 128 2.84 16.38 -17.86
C HIS A 128 2.49 15.11 -17.07
N PHE A 129 1.58 15.22 -16.10
CA PHE A 129 1.19 14.10 -15.24
C PHE A 129 -0.21 13.57 -15.50
N TYR A 130 -0.97 14.15 -16.45
CA TYR A 130 -2.30 13.66 -16.82
C TYR A 130 -2.62 13.93 -18.29
N ASP A 131 -3.56 13.15 -18.81
CA ASP A 131 -4.24 13.34 -20.09
C ASP A 131 -5.75 13.36 -19.80
N ALA A 132 -6.36 14.54 -19.92
CA ALA A 132 -7.77 14.70 -19.59
C ALA A 132 -8.68 14.00 -20.61
N ALA A 133 -8.32 14.02 -21.90
CA ALA A 133 -9.13 13.40 -22.96
C ALA A 133 -9.18 11.87 -22.83
N LYS A 134 -8.07 11.27 -22.38
CA LYS A 134 -7.95 9.82 -22.16
C LYS A 134 -8.20 9.40 -20.73
N LYS A 135 -8.49 10.34 -19.82
CA LYS A 135 -8.65 10.10 -18.39
C LYS A 135 -7.49 9.27 -17.81
N LYS A 136 -6.26 9.74 -17.99
CA LYS A 136 -5.04 9.05 -17.52
C LYS A 136 -4.23 9.94 -16.60
N ILE A 137 -3.65 9.34 -15.56
CA ILE A 137 -2.68 9.97 -14.68
C ILE A 137 -1.35 9.22 -14.79
N PHE A 138 -0.25 9.96 -14.86
CA PHE A 138 1.09 9.41 -15.05
C PHE A 138 1.94 9.64 -13.80
N LEU A 139 2.53 8.57 -13.30
CA LEU A 139 3.51 8.58 -12.24
C LEU A 139 4.84 8.04 -12.78
N THR A 140 5.94 8.42 -12.14
CA THR A 140 7.26 7.81 -12.36
C THR A 140 7.65 7.01 -11.13
N ALA A 141 8.45 5.97 -11.28
CA ALA A 141 9.02 5.26 -10.14
C ALA A 141 9.79 6.24 -9.24
N ALA A 142 9.68 6.04 -7.92
CA ALA A 142 10.42 6.84 -6.93
C ALA A 142 11.89 6.39 -6.80
N THR A 143 12.51 5.95 -7.90
CA THR A 143 13.88 5.47 -7.97
C THR A 143 14.58 6.06 -9.19
N ASP A 144 15.87 6.32 -9.06
CA ASP A 144 16.70 6.83 -10.17
C ASP A 144 17.27 5.71 -11.05
N GLU A 145 17.27 4.47 -10.58
CA GLU A 145 17.87 3.32 -11.30
C GLU A 145 17.06 2.87 -12.50
N LYS A 146 15.72 2.92 -12.42
CA LYS A 146 14.83 2.52 -13.52
C LYS A 146 13.77 3.56 -13.81
N LYS A 147 13.72 3.99 -15.06
CA LYS A 147 12.76 4.99 -15.55
C LYS A 147 11.42 4.33 -15.93
N TYR A 148 10.71 3.77 -14.94
CA TYR A 148 9.36 3.27 -15.15
C TYR A 148 8.34 4.41 -15.15
N THR A 149 7.39 4.35 -16.07
CA THR A 149 6.20 5.19 -16.07
C THR A 149 4.99 4.30 -15.75
N PHE A 150 4.22 4.72 -14.75
CA PHE A 150 2.99 4.07 -14.33
C PHE A 150 1.79 4.91 -14.78
N ILE A 151 0.82 4.25 -15.41
CA ILE A 151 -0.36 4.88 -15.97
C ILE A 151 -1.57 4.38 -15.20
N LEU A 152 -2.27 5.30 -14.54
CA LEU A 152 -3.57 5.05 -13.94
C LEU A 152 -4.63 5.39 -14.99
N GLU A 153 -5.42 4.42 -15.42
CA GLU A 153 -6.48 4.56 -16.41
C GLU A 153 -7.84 4.55 -15.70
N PHE A 154 -8.69 5.52 -16.03
CA PHE A 154 -9.97 5.71 -15.36
C PHE A 154 -11.11 5.59 -16.37
N ASP A 155 -12.12 4.79 -16.03
CA ASP A 155 -13.39 4.77 -16.77
C ASP A 155 -14.31 5.89 -16.23
N ASP A 156 -14.33 6.10 -14.93
CA ASP A 156 -15.14 7.11 -14.25
C ASP A 156 -14.48 8.49 -14.28
N GLU A 157 -15.21 9.49 -14.78
CA GLU A 157 -14.76 10.88 -14.89
C GLU A 157 -14.65 11.57 -13.52
N THR A 158 -15.53 11.22 -12.60
CA THR A 158 -15.57 11.82 -11.25
C THR A 158 -14.36 11.38 -10.46
N LEU A 159 -14.11 10.07 -10.45
CA LEU A 159 -12.93 9.47 -9.81
C LEU A 159 -11.62 10.02 -10.41
N PHE A 160 -11.56 10.16 -11.75
CA PHE A 160 -10.40 10.77 -12.40
C PHE A 160 -10.13 12.20 -11.90
N LYS A 161 -11.18 13.05 -11.83
CA LYS A 161 -11.04 14.43 -11.34
C LYS A 161 -10.62 14.49 -9.89
N GLU A 162 -11.20 13.63 -9.06
CA GLU A 162 -10.86 13.52 -7.64
C GLU A 162 -9.39 13.16 -7.44
N ILE A 163 -8.93 12.07 -8.06
CA ILE A 163 -7.55 11.61 -7.94
C ILE A 163 -6.56 12.61 -8.55
N LYS A 164 -6.90 13.23 -9.69
CA LYS A 164 -6.10 14.31 -10.26
C LYS A 164 -5.90 15.46 -9.26
N ASN A 165 -6.96 15.86 -8.55
CA ASN A 165 -6.90 16.93 -7.56
C ASN A 165 -6.07 16.54 -6.33
N ILE A 166 -6.04 15.26 -5.95
CA ILE A 166 -5.15 14.74 -4.90
C ILE A 166 -3.69 14.77 -5.37
N VAL A 167 -3.42 14.29 -6.57
CA VAL A 167 -2.05 14.18 -7.11
C VAL A 167 -1.44 15.55 -7.43
N PHE A 168 -2.25 16.52 -7.88
CA PHE A 168 -1.77 17.83 -8.36
C PHE A 168 -0.90 18.60 -7.34
N PRO A 169 -1.34 18.84 -6.09
CA PRO A 169 -0.56 19.58 -5.11
C PRO A 169 0.60 18.76 -4.50
N ASN A 170 0.55 17.45 -4.59
CA ASN A 170 1.47 16.54 -3.90
C ASN A 170 2.64 16.06 -4.79
N ARG A 171 3.21 17.00 -5.57
CA ARG A 171 4.23 16.69 -6.59
C ARG A 171 5.55 16.16 -6.02
N ASP A 172 5.88 16.51 -4.79
CA ASP A 172 7.16 16.20 -4.16
C ASP A 172 7.05 15.04 -3.16
N TYR A 173 5.83 14.64 -2.86
CA TYR A 173 5.55 13.51 -1.95
C TYR A 173 5.46 12.19 -2.71
N PRO A 174 5.90 11.09 -2.09
CA PRO A 174 5.63 9.75 -2.60
C PRO A 174 4.13 9.48 -2.71
N ILE A 175 3.75 8.89 -3.82
CA ILE A 175 2.38 8.44 -4.09
C ILE A 175 2.42 6.92 -4.19
N VAL A 176 1.70 6.28 -3.29
CA VAL A 176 1.60 4.82 -3.22
C VAL A 176 0.33 4.39 -3.92
N VAL A 177 0.44 3.44 -4.85
CA VAL A 177 -0.69 2.92 -5.62
C VAL A 177 -0.68 1.40 -5.61
N ALA A 178 -1.82 0.81 -5.26
CA ALA A 178 -2.07 -0.63 -5.36
C ALA A 178 -2.91 -0.95 -6.58
N GLY A 179 -2.52 -1.96 -7.35
CA GLY A 179 -3.31 -2.39 -8.51
C GLY A 179 -2.78 -3.62 -9.20
N ASN A 180 -3.57 -4.09 -10.17
CA ASN A 180 -3.18 -5.17 -11.07
C ASN A 180 -2.53 -4.56 -12.32
N TRP A 181 -1.21 -4.65 -12.38
CA TRP A 181 -0.37 -4.00 -13.38
C TRP A 181 -0.18 -4.86 -14.61
N ARG A 182 -0.16 -4.22 -15.78
CA ARG A 182 0.11 -4.83 -17.07
C ARG A 182 0.97 -3.91 -17.93
N SER A 183 1.61 -4.46 -18.96
CA SER A 183 2.29 -3.64 -19.97
C SER A 183 1.29 -2.71 -20.67
N SER A 184 1.70 -1.47 -20.89
CA SER A 184 0.93 -0.53 -21.74
C SER A 184 1.18 -0.72 -23.23
N GLY A 185 2.05 -1.66 -23.62
CA GLY A 185 2.54 -1.81 -24.99
C GLY A 185 3.75 -0.94 -25.32
N SER A 186 4.18 -0.05 -24.44
CA SER A 186 5.37 0.78 -24.60
C SER A 186 6.47 0.38 -23.63
N PHE A 187 7.71 0.59 -24.04
CA PHE A 187 8.89 0.22 -23.25
C PHE A 187 8.89 0.95 -21.89
N ASN A 188 9.08 0.19 -20.81
CA ASN A 188 9.10 0.68 -19.43
C ASN A 188 7.83 1.44 -19.00
N MET A 189 6.70 1.19 -19.65
CA MET A 189 5.42 1.78 -19.28
C MET A 189 4.42 0.69 -18.87
N PHE A 190 3.86 0.83 -17.68
CA PHE A 190 2.91 -0.11 -17.10
C PHE A 190 1.61 0.61 -16.79
N CYS A 191 0.49 -0.04 -16.99
CA CYS A 191 -0.81 0.55 -16.73
C CYS A 191 -1.69 -0.35 -15.87
N MET A 192 -2.66 0.27 -15.22
CA MET A 192 -3.71 -0.39 -14.47
C MET A 192 -5.03 0.36 -14.63
N THR A 193 -6.15 -0.32 -14.50
CA THR A 193 -7.46 0.32 -14.35
C THR A 193 -7.65 0.74 -12.90
N PHE A 194 -7.91 2.01 -12.67
CA PHE A 194 -8.12 2.59 -11.34
C PHE A 194 -9.61 2.63 -11.03
N LEU A 195 -10.04 1.95 -9.98
CA LEU A 195 -11.45 1.65 -9.70
C LEU A 195 -11.96 2.29 -8.38
N SER A 196 -11.05 2.64 -7.46
CA SER A 196 -11.43 3.16 -6.15
C SER A 196 -10.32 4.03 -5.56
N ASP A 197 -10.71 5.08 -4.85
CA ASP A 197 -9.83 5.98 -4.08
C ASP A 197 -8.96 5.24 -3.05
N LYS A 198 -9.42 4.07 -2.56
CA LYS A 198 -8.65 3.21 -1.65
C LYS A 198 -7.35 2.69 -2.24
N GLN A 199 -7.20 2.69 -3.56
CA GLN A 199 -6.01 2.22 -4.27
C GLN A 199 -4.85 3.22 -4.26
N LEU A 200 -5.06 4.46 -3.76
CA LEU A 200 -4.03 5.50 -3.76
C LEU A 200 -3.87 6.14 -2.38
N LYS A 201 -2.62 6.39 -2.01
CA LYS A 201 -2.25 7.13 -0.80
C LYS A 201 -1.06 8.04 -1.07
N VAL A 202 -1.16 9.30 -0.64
CA VAL A 202 -0.02 10.21 -0.58
C VAL A 202 0.67 10.04 0.77
N VAL A 203 1.99 9.83 0.77
CA VAL A 203 2.80 9.67 1.98
C VAL A 203 3.50 11.00 2.29
N LYS A 204 3.10 11.62 3.39
CA LYS A 204 3.65 12.90 3.88
C LYS A 204 4.55 12.68 5.07
#